data_382e2ed01b750e8fb4c485507fa52f50
#
_entry.id   382e2ed01b750e8fb4c485507fa52f50
#
_cell.length_a   1.000
_cell.length_b   1.000
_cell.length_c   1.000
_cell.angle_alpha   90.00
_cell.angle_beta   90.00
_cell.angle_gamma   90.00
#
_symmetry.space_group_name_H-M   'P 1'
#
loop_
_entity.id
_entity.type
_entity.pdbx_description
1 polymer ?
#
loop_
_entity_poly.entity_id
_entity_poly.type
_entity_poly.pdbx_seq_one_letter_code
_entity_poly.pdbx_strand_id
1 'polypeptide(L)'
;MQKSVEKNPLISEDVRITLAPRRKRNRIWEIDFLRGVCVILMILDHLAILLGSYFGNQWYGFGFAQRGVGDSFTTFCYNWINGSASGVRDIIHPIVLFVFFSISGISCTFSRNNAKRGFQLLAVALIYTLGSYIAQNQMGISGVFVAFGVLDFLAVSMLLYALISFLTRDNRLAMIIASIVLIVLTLCLYFCYTPPATTPKIFAIIFPPHDFWGNPSLFYSQYEFSPGDLFTMIPYTAFYFAGVLVGELFYYERLSLVRFDLTKALYKKTCDALYANVEAEKKSLRDFSIDALKFMLGAGKVTTAIAKAIEKAVCFFGKHALIVYVAHVVMLAAILSLISGLFITPGNFGF
;
A
#
# COMPACT_ATOMS: atom_id res chain seq x y z
N MET A 1 -63.78 -23.60 -3.01
CA MET A 1 -63.14 -24.29 -1.90
C MET A 1 -61.66 -23.83 -1.84
N GLN A 2 -61.40 -22.74 -1.12
CA GLN A 2 -60.04 -22.28 -0.84
C GLN A 2 -59.59 -22.97 0.46
N LYS A 3 -58.59 -23.85 0.35
CA LYS A 3 -57.91 -24.40 1.53
C LYS A 3 -56.97 -23.33 2.09
N SER A 4 -57.33 -22.82 3.27
CA SER A 4 -56.48 -22.06 4.14
C SER A 4 -55.28 -22.93 4.54
N VAL A 5 -54.07 -22.56 4.06
CA VAL A 5 -52.83 -23.16 4.57
C VAL A 5 -52.59 -22.56 5.95
N GLU A 6 -52.86 -23.37 6.94
CA GLU A 6 -52.58 -23.10 8.36
C GLU A 6 -51.09 -22.82 8.53
N LYS A 7 -50.74 -21.59 8.92
CA LYS A 7 -49.37 -21.20 9.24
C LYS A 7 -48.90 -21.97 10.46
N ASN A 8 -48.05 -22.96 10.25
CA ASN A 8 -47.39 -23.69 11.32
C ASN A 8 -46.47 -22.77 12.12
N PRO A 9 -46.79 -22.46 13.40
CA PRO A 9 -46.03 -21.50 14.22
C PRO A 9 -44.68 -22.04 14.72
N LEU A 10 -44.29 -23.23 14.33
CA LEU A 10 -43.04 -23.90 14.76
C LEU A 10 -41.90 -23.80 13.74
N ILE A 11 -42.05 -23.03 12.65
CA ILE A 11 -40.89 -22.67 11.84
C ILE A 11 -40.19 -21.53 12.59
N SER A 12 -39.27 -21.94 13.44
CA SER A 12 -38.54 -21.07 14.33
C SER A 12 -37.87 -19.93 13.56
N GLU A 13 -37.72 -18.79 14.20
CA GLU A 13 -36.96 -17.63 13.70
C GLU A 13 -35.55 -18.01 13.20
N ASP A 14 -34.98 -19.07 13.72
CA ASP A 14 -33.67 -19.64 13.30
C ASP A 14 -33.65 -20.08 11.83
N VAL A 15 -34.76 -20.59 11.26
CA VAL A 15 -34.84 -20.97 9.84
C VAL A 15 -34.88 -19.73 8.94
N ARG A 16 -35.45 -18.64 9.43
CA ARG A 16 -35.45 -17.35 8.68
C ARG A 16 -34.06 -16.69 8.67
N ILE A 17 -33.27 -16.89 9.75
CA ILE A 17 -31.91 -16.35 9.83
C ILE A 17 -30.95 -17.06 8.84
N THR A 18 -31.19 -18.37 8.61
CA THR A 18 -30.38 -19.16 7.67
C THR A 18 -30.74 -18.89 6.20
N LEU A 19 -31.96 -18.42 5.90
CA LEU A 19 -32.42 -18.08 4.54
C LEU A 19 -32.24 -16.58 4.20
N ALA A 20 -31.86 -15.74 5.16
CA ALA A 20 -31.54 -14.36 4.88
C ALA A 20 -30.34 -14.32 3.90
N PRO A 21 -30.46 -13.64 2.73
CA PRO A 21 -29.36 -13.55 1.80
C PRO A 21 -28.15 -13.00 2.53
N ARG A 22 -27.04 -13.74 2.47
CA ARG A 22 -25.77 -13.35 3.08
C ARG A 22 -25.51 -11.90 2.76
N ARG A 23 -25.68 -11.00 3.75
CA ARG A 23 -25.50 -9.56 3.58
C ARG A 23 -24.17 -9.34 2.91
N LYS A 24 -24.16 -8.83 1.67
CA LYS A 24 -22.92 -8.52 0.94
C LYS A 24 -22.05 -7.69 1.90
N ARG A 25 -20.86 -8.17 2.18
CA ARG A 25 -19.91 -7.47 3.04
C ARG A 25 -19.63 -6.12 2.38
N ASN A 26 -20.15 -5.03 2.92
CA ASN A 26 -19.85 -3.71 2.41
C ASN A 26 -18.35 -3.49 2.56
N ARG A 27 -17.64 -3.34 1.44
CA ARG A 27 -16.25 -2.93 1.43
C ARG A 27 -16.20 -1.44 1.72
N ILE A 28 -15.22 -1.03 2.49
CA ILE A 28 -14.98 0.36 2.82
C ILE A 28 -14.07 0.91 1.72
N TRP A 29 -14.62 1.76 0.84
CA TRP A 29 -13.94 2.20 -0.38
C TRP A 29 -12.69 3.04 -0.10
N GLU A 30 -12.70 3.88 0.95
CA GLU A 30 -11.55 4.70 1.32
C GLU A 30 -10.32 3.88 1.69
N ILE A 31 -10.52 2.72 2.32
CA ILE A 31 -9.43 1.80 2.67
C ILE A 31 -8.86 1.14 1.41
N ASP A 32 -9.71 0.71 0.49
CA ASP A 32 -9.28 0.15 -0.79
C ASP A 32 -8.57 1.23 -1.64
N PHE A 33 -9.06 2.48 -1.61
CA PHE A 33 -8.47 3.60 -2.33
C PHE A 33 -7.09 3.96 -1.79
N LEU A 34 -6.97 4.21 -0.48
CA LEU A 34 -5.68 4.54 0.14
C LEU A 34 -4.64 3.43 -0.05
N ARG A 35 -5.06 2.17 0.08
CA ARG A 35 -4.18 1.03 -0.22
C ARG A 35 -3.72 1.04 -1.67
N GLY A 36 -4.63 1.35 -2.61
CA GLY A 36 -4.31 1.47 -4.03
C GLY A 36 -3.29 2.57 -4.30
N VAL A 37 -3.44 3.73 -3.68
CA VAL A 37 -2.47 4.83 -3.76
C VAL A 37 -1.09 4.38 -3.27
N CYS A 38 -1.02 3.74 -2.09
CA CYS A 38 0.24 3.24 -1.56
C CYS A 38 0.91 2.24 -2.51
N VAL A 39 0.15 1.31 -3.08
CA VAL A 39 0.67 0.31 -4.03
C VAL A 39 1.18 0.97 -5.32
N ILE A 40 0.47 1.96 -5.85
CA ILE A 40 0.92 2.69 -7.05
C ILE A 40 2.22 3.44 -6.76
N LEU A 41 2.30 4.15 -5.63
CA LEU A 41 3.52 4.87 -5.24
C LEU A 41 4.71 3.91 -5.06
N MET A 42 4.47 2.73 -4.47
CA MET A 42 5.48 1.68 -4.36
C MET A 42 5.95 1.18 -5.73
N ILE A 43 5.06 0.94 -6.68
CA ILE A 43 5.43 0.55 -8.05
C ILE A 43 6.29 1.61 -8.70
N LEU A 44 5.95 2.89 -8.54
CA LEU A 44 6.72 4.01 -9.09
C LEU A 44 8.10 4.11 -8.44
N ASP A 45 8.22 3.91 -7.12
CA ASP A 45 9.51 3.91 -6.42
C ASP A 45 10.40 2.76 -6.90
N HIS A 46 9.86 1.54 -7.04
CA HIS A 46 10.61 0.40 -7.58
C HIS A 46 10.99 0.57 -9.05
N LEU A 47 10.13 1.19 -9.85
CA LEU A 47 10.48 1.58 -11.23
C LEU A 47 11.66 2.56 -11.24
N ALA A 48 11.64 3.57 -10.36
CA ALA A 48 12.75 4.51 -10.22
C ALA A 48 14.04 3.82 -9.78
N ILE A 49 13.98 2.86 -8.85
CA ILE A 49 15.14 2.05 -8.41
C ILE A 49 15.71 1.26 -9.60
N LEU A 50 14.86 0.55 -10.34
CA LEU A 50 15.30 -0.26 -11.46
C LEU A 50 15.94 0.61 -12.57
N LEU A 51 15.32 1.71 -12.94
CA LEU A 51 15.83 2.62 -13.96
C LEU A 51 17.05 3.42 -13.48
N GLY A 52 17.04 3.90 -12.23
CA GLY A 52 18.12 4.74 -11.72
C GLY A 52 19.36 3.98 -11.29
N SER A 53 19.25 2.72 -10.89
CA SER A 53 20.39 1.96 -10.35
C SER A 53 20.81 0.79 -11.24
N TYR A 54 19.88 -0.03 -11.70
CA TYR A 54 20.21 -1.24 -12.48
C TYR A 54 20.34 -0.95 -13.97
N PHE A 55 19.24 -0.58 -14.61
CA PHE A 55 19.20 -0.40 -16.05
C PHE A 55 19.94 0.86 -16.52
N GLY A 56 19.91 1.94 -15.74
CA GLY A 56 20.67 3.14 -16.06
C GLY A 56 22.19 2.88 -16.08
N ASN A 57 22.70 2.13 -15.12
CA ASN A 57 24.10 1.68 -15.13
C ASN A 57 24.42 0.74 -16.28
N GLN A 58 23.49 -0.15 -16.63
CA GLN A 58 23.66 -1.08 -17.76
C GLN A 58 23.62 -0.36 -19.11
N TRP A 59 22.71 0.63 -19.26
CA TRP A 59 22.50 1.32 -20.53
C TRP A 59 23.53 2.41 -20.80
N TYR A 60 24.01 3.09 -19.77
CA TYR A 60 24.91 4.25 -19.89
C TYR A 60 26.27 4.11 -19.21
N GLY A 61 26.53 2.96 -18.57
CA GLY A 61 27.73 2.68 -17.81
C GLY A 61 27.69 3.22 -16.38
N PHE A 62 28.63 2.77 -15.55
CA PHE A 62 28.72 3.14 -14.15
C PHE A 62 28.87 4.66 -13.96
N GLY A 63 28.05 5.23 -13.06
CA GLY A 63 28.08 6.65 -12.74
C GLY A 63 27.48 7.55 -13.83
N PHE A 64 26.60 7.01 -14.67
CA PHE A 64 25.99 7.72 -15.79
C PHE A 64 25.40 9.09 -15.39
N ALA A 65 24.67 9.20 -14.30
CA ALA A 65 24.09 10.45 -13.84
C ALA A 65 25.15 11.44 -13.32
N GLN A 66 26.22 10.93 -12.69
CA GLN A 66 27.32 11.77 -12.20
C GLN A 66 28.15 12.35 -13.34
N ARG A 67 28.24 11.66 -14.48
CA ARG A 67 28.95 12.10 -15.67
C ARG A 67 28.09 12.94 -16.61
N GLY A 68 26.83 13.18 -16.26
CA GLY A 68 25.87 13.85 -17.15
C GLY A 68 25.47 12.99 -18.37
N VAL A 69 25.72 11.69 -18.31
CA VAL A 69 25.35 10.72 -19.35
C VAL A 69 24.01 10.10 -18.96
N GLY A 70 23.13 9.92 -19.92
CA GLY A 70 21.79 9.36 -19.70
C GLY A 70 20.70 10.28 -20.23
N ASP A 71 19.50 9.75 -20.39
CA ASP A 71 18.35 10.57 -20.70
C ASP A 71 17.84 11.30 -19.43
N SER A 72 16.98 12.29 -19.65
CA SER A 72 16.45 13.12 -18.54
C SER A 72 15.63 12.30 -17.54
N PHE A 73 14.98 11.21 -17.98
CA PHE A 73 14.12 10.40 -17.13
C PHE A 73 14.93 9.42 -16.24
N THR A 74 15.91 8.72 -16.81
CA THR A 74 16.80 7.85 -16.01
C THR A 74 17.66 8.65 -15.05
N THR A 75 18.12 9.84 -15.46
CA THR A 75 18.82 10.78 -14.58
C THR A 75 17.93 11.29 -13.45
N PHE A 76 16.65 11.58 -13.71
CA PHE A 76 15.68 11.91 -12.68
C PHE A 76 15.49 10.75 -11.71
N CYS A 77 15.33 9.51 -12.19
CA CYS A 77 15.20 8.32 -11.36
C CYS A 77 16.43 8.10 -10.46
N TYR A 78 17.63 8.31 -10.99
CA TYR A 78 18.86 8.25 -10.18
C TYR A 78 18.87 9.32 -9.08
N ASN A 79 18.54 10.56 -9.41
CA ASN A 79 18.48 11.64 -8.45
C ASN A 79 17.39 11.44 -7.39
N TRP A 80 16.30 10.77 -7.73
CA TRP A 80 15.25 10.37 -6.80
C TRP A 80 15.75 9.39 -5.74
N ILE A 81 16.65 8.48 -6.09
CA ILE A 81 17.17 7.44 -5.20
C ILE A 81 18.41 7.92 -4.44
N ASN A 82 19.41 8.51 -5.17
CA ASN A 82 20.75 8.75 -4.65
C ASN A 82 21.20 10.21 -4.73
N GLY A 83 20.42 11.08 -5.33
CA GLY A 83 20.84 12.44 -5.67
C GLY A 83 20.06 13.54 -4.95
N SER A 84 19.92 14.68 -5.63
CA SER A 84 19.33 15.90 -5.07
C SER A 84 17.85 15.78 -4.69
N ALA A 85 17.12 14.82 -5.25
CA ALA A 85 15.70 14.59 -4.97
C ALA A 85 15.46 13.51 -3.89
N SER A 86 16.49 12.85 -3.38
CA SER A 86 16.37 11.80 -2.35
C SER A 86 15.73 12.31 -1.06
N GLY A 87 15.98 13.56 -0.67
CA GLY A 87 15.36 14.14 0.53
C GLY A 87 13.82 14.20 0.48
N VAL A 88 13.23 14.34 -0.71
CA VAL A 88 11.76 14.25 -0.89
C VAL A 88 11.29 12.82 -0.72
N ARG A 89 12.01 11.86 -1.27
CA ARG A 89 11.75 10.43 -1.10
C ARG A 89 11.84 10.03 0.38
N ASP A 90 12.84 10.50 1.09
CA ASP A 90 13.05 10.20 2.52
C ASP A 90 11.91 10.68 3.42
N ILE A 91 11.15 11.68 2.98
CA ILE A 91 9.93 12.15 3.65
C ILE A 91 8.71 11.32 3.22
N ILE A 92 8.54 11.10 1.91
CA ILE A 92 7.33 10.44 1.37
C ILE A 92 7.31 8.95 1.71
N HIS A 93 8.44 8.27 1.60
CA HIS A 93 8.54 6.83 1.79
C HIS A 93 8.06 6.36 3.18
N PRO A 94 8.51 6.92 4.32
CA PRO A 94 8.00 6.52 5.63
C PRO A 94 6.52 6.84 5.82
N ILE A 95 6.00 7.92 5.22
CA ILE A 95 4.56 8.25 5.27
C ILE A 95 3.75 7.17 4.54
N VAL A 96 4.18 6.77 3.34
CA VAL A 96 3.51 5.72 2.57
C VAL A 96 3.52 4.39 3.33
N LEU A 97 4.64 4.04 3.96
CA LEU A 97 4.77 2.84 4.80
C LEU A 97 3.84 2.89 6.02
N PHE A 98 3.83 4.03 6.73
CA PHE A 98 2.93 4.23 7.86
C PHE A 98 1.47 4.03 7.45
N VAL A 99 1.03 4.66 6.36
CA VAL A 99 -0.34 4.53 5.85
C VAL A 99 -0.63 3.08 5.42
N PHE A 100 0.28 2.44 4.70
CA PHE A 100 0.11 1.08 4.20
C PHE A 100 -0.02 0.04 5.33
N PHE A 101 0.86 0.12 6.34
CA PHE A 101 0.81 -0.78 7.48
C PHE A 101 -0.39 -0.51 8.37
N SER A 102 -0.76 0.75 8.57
CA SER A 102 -1.97 1.12 9.31
C SER A 102 -3.24 0.60 8.63
N ILE A 103 -3.37 0.75 7.32
CA ILE A 103 -4.51 0.20 6.56
C ILE A 103 -4.56 -1.33 6.66
N SER A 104 -3.40 -1.98 6.70
CA SER A 104 -3.32 -3.43 6.89
C SER A 104 -3.81 -3.84 8.28
N GLY A 105 -3.44 -3.09 9.33
CA GLY A 105 -3.96 -3.24 10.69
C GLY A 105 -5.47 -3.03 10.78
N ILE A 106 -6.01 -1.94 10.19
CA ILE A 106 -7.47 -1.70 10.10
C ILE A 106 -8.17 -2.90 9.45
N SER A 107 -7.58 -3.47 8.40
CA SER A 107 -8.18 -4.58 7.66
C SER A 107 -8.27 -5.86 8.46
N CYS A 108 -7.42 -6.05 9.47
CA CYS A 108 -7.47 -7.21 10.37
C CYS A 108 -8.66 -7.14 11.31
N THR A 109 -9.11 -5.97 11.74
CA THR A 109 -10.29 -5.83 12.60
C THR A 109 -11.59 -6.27 11.89
N PHE A 110 -11.59 -6.29 10.54
CA PHE A 110 -12.74 -6.75 9.75
C PHE A 110 -12.74 -8.25 9.45
N SER A 111 -11.63 -8.93 9.68
CA SER A 111 -11.46 -10.32 9.32
C SER A 111 -11.83 -11.25 10.49
N ARG A 112 -12.55 -12.33 10.20
CA ARG A 112 -12.90 -13.35 11.20
C ARG A 112 -11.81 -14.41 11.38
N ASN A 113 -10.90 -14.56 10.43
CA ASN A 113 -9.91 -15.62 10.44
C ASN A 113 -8.52 -15.08 10.06
N ASN A 114 -7.99 -14.24 10.95
CA ASN A 114 -6.68 -13.61 10.75
C ASN A 114 -5.53 -14.62 10.85
N ALA A 115 -5.65 -15.66 11.70
CA ALA A 115 -4.64 -16.71 11.80
C ALA A 115 -4.46 -17.43 10.47
N LYS A 116 -5.54 -17.92 9.84
CA LYS A 116 -5.47 -18.59 8.54
C LYS A 116 -4.85 -17.68 7.47
N ARG A 117 -5.28 -16.42 7.42
CA ARG A 117 -4.74 -15.44 6.46
C ARG A 117 -3.26 -15.11 6.72
N GLY A 118 -2.87 -15.00 7.99
CA GLY A 118 -1.49 -14.79 8.40
C GLY A 118 -0.59 -15.95 7.97
N PHE A 119 -1.00 -17.19 8.20
CA PHE A 119 -0.25 -18.37 7.74
C PHE A 119 -0.19 -18.48 6.21
N GLN A 120 -1.27 -18.15 5.50
CA GLN A 120 -1.26 -18.11 4.04
C GLN A 120 -0.29 -17.06 3.51
N LEU A 121 -0.29 -15.87 4.12
CA LEU A 121 0.62 -14.80 3.76
C LEU A 121 2.07 -15.15 4.08
N LEU A 122 2.32 -15.80 5.22
CA LEU A 122 3.65 -16.27 5.60
C LEU A 122 4.18 -17.31 4.61
N ALA A 123 3.34 -18.24 4.16
CA ALA A 123 3.74 -19.21 3.13
C ALA A 123 4.14 -18.51 1.81
N VAL A 124 3.39 -17.49 1.38
CA VAL A 124 3.75 -16.70 0.19
C VAL A 124 5.04 -15.93 0.43
N ALA A 125 5.23 -15.34 1.60
CA ALA A 125 6.44 -14.61 1.97
C ALA A 125 7.69 -15.52 1.93
N LEU A 126 7.60 -16.71 2.52
CA LEU A 126 8.71 -17.71 2.49
C LEU A 126 9.05 -18.16 1.07
N ILE A 127 8.05 -18.36 0.20
CA ILE A 127 8.29 -18.68 -1.22
C ILE A 127 9.01 -17.51 -1.89
N TYR A 128 8.62 -16.28 -1.60
CA TYR A 128 9.27 -15.07 -2.15
C TYR A 128 10.72 -14.94 -1.65
N THR A 129 10.96 -15.16 -0.36
CA THR A 129 12.31 -15.18 0.24
C THR A 129 13.19 -16.25 -0.42
N LEU A 130 12.68 -17.48 -0.60
CA LEU A 130 13.42 -18.55 -1.27
C LEU A 130 13.71 -18.19 -2.74
N GLY A 131 12.73 -17.65 -3.46
CA GLY A 131 12.90 -17.21 -4.85
C GLY A 131 13.97 -16.12 -4.98
N SER A 132 13.95 -15.11 -4.11
CA SER A 132 14.96 -14.03 -4.09
C SER A 132 16.36 -14.55 -3.71
N TYR A 133 16.44 -15.50 -2.80
CA TYR A 133 17.69 -16.18 -2.44
C TYR A 133 18.30 -16.95 -3.65
N ILE A 134 17.46 -17.69 -4.37
CA ILE A 134 17.90 -18.41 -5.58
C ILE A 134 18.33 -17.41 -6.66
N ALA A 135 17.58 -16.33 -6.87
CA ALA A 135 17.92 -15.30 -7.85
C ALA A 135 19.29 -14.66 -7.52
N GLN A 136 19.55 -14.35 -6.26
CA GLN A 136 20.83 -13.77 -5.87
C GLN A 136 21.99 -14.76 -6.02
N ASN A 137 21.87 -15.98 -5.49
CA ASN A 137 23.00 -16.89 -5.38
C ASN A 137 23.24 -17.77 -6.63
N GLN A 138 22.17 -18.12 -7.36
CA GLN A 138 22.28 -18.98 -8.54
C GLN A 138 22.33 -18.20 -9.85
N MET A 139 21.66 -17.05 -9.91
CA MET A 139 21.60 -16.21 -11.10
C MET A 139 22.58 -15.02 -11.04
N GLY A 140 23.28 -14.83 -9.93
CA GLY A 140 24.26 -13.76 -9.76
C GLY A 140 23.66 -12.33 -9.71
N ILE A 141 22.36 -12.20 -9.45
CA ILE A 141 21.69 -10.90 -9.39
C ILE A 141 21.89 -10.34 -7.97
N SER A 142 22.90 -9.49 -7.79
CA SER A 142 23.21 -8.91 -6.49
C SER A 142 22.11 -7.97 -5.99
N GLY A 143 21.87 -7.96 -4.65
CA GLY A 143 20.97 -7.01 -4.01
C GLY A 143 19.47 -7.31 -4.09
N VAL A 144 19.07 -8.47 -4.63
CA VAL A 144 17.64 -8.87 -4.74
C VAL A 144 17.16 -9.76 -3.60
N PHE A 145 18.06 -10.24 -2.75
CA PHE A 145 17.68 -11.11 -1.63
C PHE A 145 16.82 -10.37 -0.62
N VAL A 146 15.64 -10.91 -0.33
CA VAL A 146 14.69 -10.42 0.67
C VAL A 146 14.66 -11.40 1.82
N ALA A 147 15.32 -11.07 2.91
CA ALA A 147 15.38 -11.92 4.09
C ALA A 147 14.13 -11.81 4.97
N PHE A 148 13.66 -10.61 5.17
CA PHE A 148 12.44 -10.30 5.93
C PHE A 148 11.81 -9.03 5.36
N GLY A 149 10.96 -9.20 4.36
CA GLY A 149 10.33 -8.11 3.64
C GLY A 149 8.97 -7.70 4.21
N VAL A 150 8.29 -6.84 3.47
CA VAL A 150 6.93 -6.36 3.79
C VAL A 150 5.95 -7.52 4.00
N LEU A 151 6.04 -8.59 3.20
CA LEU A 151 5.11 -9.73 3.32
C LEU A 151 5.33 -10.51 4.61
N ASP A 152 6.60 -10.74 4.99
CA ASP A 152 6.97 -11.41 6.23
C ASP A 152 6.49 -10.59 7.43
N PHE A 153 6.79 -9.28 7.42
CA PHE A 153 6.34 -8.35 8.45
C PHE A 153 4.81 -8.37 8.60
N LEU A 154 4.06 -8.25 7.50
CA LEU A 154 2.60 -8.27 7.53
C LEU A 154 2.05 -9.61 8.00
N ALA A 155 2.66 -10.73 7.60
CA ALA A 155 2.26 -12.06 8.03
C ALA A 155 2.44 -12.22 9.54
N VAL A 156 3.61 -11.87 10.07
CA VAL A 156 3.91 -11.96 11.51
C VAL A 156 3.01 -11.00 12.30
N SER A 157 2.82 -9.77 11.85
CA SER A 157 1.93 -8.80 12.50
C SER A 157 0.47 -9.26 12.53
N MET A 158 0.01 -9.92 11.46
CA MET A 158 -1.34 -10.49 11.39
C MET A 158 -1.48 -11.68 12.33
N LEU A 159 -0.45 -12.53 12.47
CA LEU A 159 -0.44 -13.64 13.42
C LEU A 159 -0.39 -13.13 14.87
N LEU A 160 0.39 -12.08 15.13
CA LEU A 160 0.43 -11.40 16.43
C LEU A 160 -0.94 -10.82 16.80
N TYR A 161 -1.61 -10.13 15.86
CA TYR A 161 -2.99 -9.68 16.05
C TYR A 161 -3.93 -10.84 16.37
N ALA A 162 -3.83 -11.96 15.63
CA ALA A 162 -4.69 -13.13 15.85
C ALA A 162 -4.43 -13.77 17.23
N LEU A 163 -3.18 -13.81 17.67
CA LEU A 163 -2.82 -14.30 19.01
C LEU A 163 -3.41 -13.41 20.11
N ILE A 164 -3.28 -12.09 19.99
CA ILE A 164 -3.84 -11.14 20.96
C ILE A 164 -5.36 -11.23 20.98
N SER A 165 -6.02 -11.31 19.82
CA SER A 165 -7.46 -11.50 19.69
C SER A 165 -7.92 -12.76 20.40
N PHE A 166 -7.19 -13.87 20.23
CA PHE A 166 -7.47 -15.13 20.94
C PHE A 166 -7.30 -14.98 22.46
N LEU A 167 -6.21 -14.36 22.93
CA LEU A 167 -5.94 -14.16 24.36
C LEU A 167 -6.95 -13.22 25.02
N THR A 168 -7.38 -12.20 24.32
CA THR A 168 -8.37 -11.22 24.79
C THR A 168 -9.83 -11.70 24.60
N ARG A 169 -10.02 -12.89 24.05
CA ARG A 169 -11.34 -13.45 23.71
C ARG A 169 -12.20 -12.50 22.88
N ASP A 170 -11.58 -11.84 21.91
CA ASP A 170 -12.20 -10.83 21.05
C ASP A 170 -12.84 -9.64 21.80
N ASN A 171 -12.40 -9.38 23.04
CA ASN A 171 -12.87 -8.24 23.81
C ASN A 171 -12.29 -6.94 23.21
N ARG A 172 -13.16 -6.06 22.72
CA ARG A 172 -12.79 -4.80 22.07
C ARG A 172 -11.92 -3.90 22.97
N LEU A 173 -12.30 -3.71 24.24
CA LEU A 173 -11.54 -2.87 25.15
C LEU A 173 -10.14 -3.43 25.40
N ALA A 174 -10.03 -4.76 25.58
CA ALA A 174 -8.76 -5.42 25.74
C ALA A 174 -7.87 -5.30 24.48
N MET A 175 -8.46 -5.37 23.28
CA MET A 175 -7.74 -5.13 22.02
C MET A 175 -7.22 -3.70 21.91
N ILE A 176 -8.02 -2.71 22.30
CA ILE A 176 -7.60 -1.30 22.33
C ILE A 176 -6.40 -1.13 23.28
N ILE A 177 -6.52 -1.63 24.51
CA ILE A 177 -5.44 -1.55 25.52
C ILE A 177 -4.19 -2.26 25.02
N ALA A 178 -4.31 -3.49 24.50
CA ALA A 178 -3.19 -4.25 23.96
C ALA A 178 -2.49 -3.50 22.80
N SER A 179 -3.26 -2.87 21.91
CA SER A 179 -2.73 -2.07 20.81
C SER A 179 -1.94 -0.86 21.32
N ILE A 180 -2.47 -0.13 22.31
CA ILE A 180 -1.77 1.00 22.93
C ILE A 180 -0.48 0.54 23.60
N VAL A 181 -0.53 -0.56 24.37
CA VAL A 181 0.65 -1.12 25.05
C VAL A 181 1.72 -1.51 24.02
N LEU A 182 1.35 -2.17 22.93
CA LEU A 182 2.29 -2.55 21.88
C LEU A 182 2.89 -1.35 21.16
N ILE A 183 2.10 -0.32 20.88
CA ILE A 183 2.60 0.92 20.27
C ILE A 183 3.64 1.56 21.20
N VAL A 184 3.29 1.76 22.47
CA VAL A 184 4.20 2.37 23.45
C VAL A 184 5.45 1.53 23.65
N LEU A 185 5.31 0.21 23.84
CA LEU A 185 6.44 -0.70 24.00
C LEU A 185 7.38 -0.65 22.80
N THR A 186 6.82 -0.73 21.59
CA THR A 186 7.60 -0.70 20.34
C THR A 186 8.37 0.62 20.19
N LEU A 187 7.73 1.76 20.49
CA LEU A 187 8.38 3.05 20.43
C LEU A 187 9.42 3.22 21.54
N CYS A 188 9.16 2.76 22.76
CA CYS A 188 10.15 2.76 23.84
C CYS A 188 11.37 1.91 23.47
N LEU A 189 11.18 0.72 22.92
CA LEU A 189 12.29 -0.11 22.45
C LEU A 189 13.07 0.58 21.32
N TYR A 190 12.38 1.22 20.40
CA TYR A 190 13.02 1.94 19.29
C TYR A 190 13.91 3.10 19.78
N PHE A 191 13.43 3.91 20.74
CA PHE A 191 14.16 5.08 21.20
C PHE A 191 15.15 4.82 22.34
N CYS A 192 14.88 3.82 23.19
CA CYS A 192 15.64 3.58 24.42
C CYS A 192 16.59 2.40 24.37
N TYR A 193 16.42 1.48 23.40
CA TYR A 193 17.23 0.27 23.32
C TYR A 193 18.12 0.27 22.09
N THR A 194 19.43 0.14 22.32
CA THR A 194 20.43 -0.03 21.25
C THR A 194 20.97 -1.45 21.35
N PRO A 195 20.65 -2.34 20.40
CA PRO A 195 21.18 -3.70 20.45
C PRO A 195 22.70 -3.70 20.30
N PRO A 196 23.41 -4.55 21.07
CA PRO A 196 24.86 -4.67 20.95
C PRO A 196 25.28 -5.20 19.58
N ALA A 197 26.46 -4.83 19.10
CA ALA A 197 27.03 -5.24 17.82
C ALA A 197 27.13 -6.78 17.66
N THR A 198 27.17 -7.52 18.77
CA THR A 198 27.20 -8.99 18.80
C THR A 198 25.82 -9.65 18.70
N THR A 199 24.76 -8.87 18.46
CA THR A 199 23.39 -9.39 18.37
C THR A 199 23.28 -10.42 17.24
N PRO A 200 22.77 -11.64 17.49
CA PRO A 200 22.57 -12.63 16.44
C PRO A 200 21.70 -12.11 15.30
N LYS A 201 22.03 -12.47 14.05
CA LYS A 201 21.33 -12.01 12.81
C LYS A 201 19.81 -12.10 12.89
N ILE A 202 19.29 -13.18 13.49
CA ILE A 202 17.84 -13.38 13.62
C ILE A 202 17.18 -12.34 14.54
N PHE A 203 17.89 -11.87 15.57
CA PHE A 203 17.38 -10.82 16.45
C PHE A 203 17.50 -9.43 15.84
N ALA A 204 18.43 -9.21 14.91
CA ALA A 204 18.52 -7.96 14.17
C ALA A 204 17.30 -7.67 13.29
N ILE A 205 16.54 -8.70 12.91
CA ILE A 205 15.24 -8.56 12.22
C ILE A 205 14.19 -7.94 13.15
N ILE A 206 14.24 -8.25 14.44
CA ILE A 206 13.30 -7.74 15.44
C ILE A 206 13.81 -6.40 16.00
N PHE A 207 15.10 -6.35 16.35
CA PHE A 207 15.78 -5.22 16.98
C PHE A 207 16.92 -4.73 16.09
N PRO A 208 16.63 -3.91 15.07
CA PRO A 208 17.68 -3.36 14.22
C PRO A 208 18.57 -2.41 15.03
N PRO A 209 19.88 -2.33 14.72
CA PRO A 209 20.74 -1.29 15.26
C PRO A 209 20.15 0.08 14.97
N HIS A 210 20.23 1.02 15.92
CA HIS A 210 19.66 2.36 15.77
C HIS A 210 20.15 3.09 14.51
N ASP A 211 21.44 2.90 14.18
CA ASP A 211 22.09 3.53 13.03
C ASP A 211 21.62 2.96 11.67
N PHE A 212 20.90 1.86 11.69
CA PHE A 212 20.34 1.24 10.47
C PHE A 212 19.39 2.18 9.70
N TRP A 213 18.61 3.00 10.41
CA TRP A 213 17.65 3.94 9.80
C TRP A 213 18.33 5.07 9.04
N GLY A 214 19.54 5.44 9.43
CA GLY A 214 20.34 6.45 8.75
C GLY A 214 21.25 5.88 7.65
N ASN A 215 21.61 4.59 7.75
CA ASN A 215 22.56 3.98 6.83
C ASN A 215 22.37 2.46 6.71
N PRO A 216 21.56 1.98 5.76
CA PRO A 216 21.35 0.54 5.51
C PRO A 216 22.66 -0.23 5.21
N SER A 217 23.69 0.45 4.71
CA SER A 217 24.99 -0.17 4.42
C SER A 217 25.74 -0.63 5.66
N LEU A 218 25.48 -0.03 6.83
CA LEU A 218 26.05 -0.49 8.10
C LEU A 218 25.50 -1.85 8.51
N PHE A 219 24.20 -2.07 8.29
CA PHE A 219 23.59 -3.38 8.53
C PHE A 219 24.24 -4.45 7.65
N TYR A 220 24.51 -4.10 6.41
CA TYR A 220 25.19 -4.94 5.44
C TYR A 220 26.59 -5.35 5.89
N SER A 221 27.42 -4.39 6.27
CA SER A 221 28.80 -4.63 6.70
C SER A 221 28.87 -5.43 8.00
N GLN A 222 27.91 -5.23 8.90
CA GLN A 222 27.90 -5.88 10.22
C GLN A 222 27.36 -7.31 10.20
N TYR A 223 26.38 -7.59 9.34
CA TYR A 223 25.71 -8.89 9.30
C TYR A 223 26.00 -9.73 8.05
N GLU A 224 26.86 -9.24 7.16
CA GLU A 224 27.26 -9.92 5.90
C GLU A 224 26.05 -10.37 5.05
N PHE A 225 24.96 -9.62 5.13
CA PHE A 225 23.77 -9.96 4.38
C PHE A 225 23.09 -8.70 3.86
N SER A 226 22.85 -8.70 2.53
CA SER A 226 22.20 -7.58 1.87
C SER A 226 20.77 -7.95 1.57
N PRO A 227 19.82 -7.49 2.37
CA PRO A 227 18.44 -7.62 1.98
C PRO A 227 18.13 -6.59 0.90
N GLY A 228 17.59 -7.05 -0.22
CA GLY A 228 17.00 -6.15 -1.21
C GLY A 228 15.81 -5.38 -0.63
N ASP A 229 15.19 -5.94 0.42
CA ASP A 229 14.12 -5.33 1.18
C ASP A 229 14.15 -5.87 2.63
N LEU A 230 14.11 -4.99 3.63
CA LEU A 230 14.11 -5.37 5.05
C LEU A 230 13.14 -4.50 5.84
N PHE A 231 12.12 -5.12 6.41
CA PHE A 231 11.15 -4.46 7.28
C PHE A 231 11.14 -5.11 8.67
N THR A 232 11.94 -4.56 9.56
CA THR A 232 12.08 -5.05 10.94
C THR A 232 10.78 -4.92 11.73
N MET A 233 10.61 -5.72 12.79
CA MET A 233 9.42 -5.62 13.62
C MET A 233 9.34 -4.27 14.35
N ILE A 234 10.47 -3.71 14.75
CA ILE A 234 10.57 -2.38 15.38
C ILE A 234 11.15 -1.40 14.34
N PRO A 235 10.50 -0.26 14.09
CA PRO A 235 9.29 0.31 14.72
C PRO A 235 7.97 -0.04 14.01
N TYR A 236 7.97 -0.79 12.93
CA TYR A 236 6.81 -0.93 12.05
C TYR A 236 5.60 -1.60 12.71
N THR A 237 5.81 -2.40 13.77
CA THR A 237 4.71 -2.94 14.59
C THR A 237 3.86 -1.81 15.20
N ALA A 238 4.46 -0.68 15.59
CA ALA A 238 3.71 0.46 16.07
C ALA A 238 2.75 1.02 15.00
N PHE A 239 3.20 1.09 13.74
CA PHE A 239 2.38 1.56 12.61
C PHE A 239 1.20 0.61 12.34
N TYR A 240 1.47 -0.70 12.38
CA TYR A 240 0.43 -1.70 12.18
C TYR A 240 -0.63 -1.65 13.28
N PHE A 241 -0.23 -1.59 14.55
CA PHE A 241 -1.15 -1.53 15.68
C PHE A 241 -1.81 -0.16 15.85
N ALA A 242 -1.23 0.93 15.37
CA ALA A 242 -1.93 2.20 15.20
C ALA A 242 -3.13 2.03 14.26
N GLY A 243 -2.96 1.29 13.18
CA GLY A 243 -4.08 0.92 12.31
C GLY A 243 -5.13 0.04 12.99
N VAL A 244 -4.72 -0.95 13.79
CA VAL A 244 -5.66 -1.76 14.60
C VAL A 244 -6.46 -0.87 15.53
N LEU A 245 -5.80 0.06 16.23
CA LEU A 245 -6.44 1.00 17.13
C LEU A 245 -7.47 1.86 16.40
N VAL A 246 -7.12 2.41 15.23
CA VAL A 246 -8.05 3.17 14.37
C VAL A 246 -9.22 2.28 13.93
N GLY A 247 -8.96 1.02 13.56
CA GLY A 247 -9.98 0.05 13.19
C GLY A 247 -10.99 -0.21 14.29
N GLU A 248 -10.51 -0.42 15.53
CA GLU A 248 -11.35 -0.65 16.70
C GLU A 248 -12.12 0.59 17.16
N LEU A 249 -11.54 1.77 17.02
CA LEU A 249 -12.16 3.02 17.47
C LEU A 249 -13.20 3.56 16.49
N PHE A 250 -12.86 3.60 15.20
CA PHE A 250 -13.64 4.35 14.20
C PHE A 250 -14.38 3.45 13.20
N TYR A 251 -13.88 2.25 12.92
CA TYR A 251 -14.45 1.36 11.90
C TYR A 251 -15.17 0.13 12.48
N TYR A 252 -15.43 0.12 13.79
CA TYR A 252 -16.08 -1.01 14.45
C TYR A 252 -17.40 -1.42 13.79
N GLU A 253 -18.24 -0.46 13.41
CA GLU A 253 -19.50 -0.71 12.72
C GLU A 253 -19.34 -0.97 11.21
N ARG A 254 -18.11 -0.94 10.70
CA ARG A 254 -17.79 -1.12 9.27
C ARG A 254 -18.51 -0.13 8.36
N LEU A 255 -18.70 1.08 8.83
CA LEU A 255 -19.24 2.18 8.05
C LEU A 255 -18.09 3.02 7.49
N SER A 256 -18.27 3.51 6.28
CA SER A 256 -17.35 4.50 5.70
C SER A 256 -17.40 5.79 6.52
N LEU A 257 -16.23 6.29 6.95
CA LEU A 257 -16.11 7.58 7.65
C LEU A 257 -16.27 8.72 6.65
N VAL A 258 -15.76 8.52 5.45
CA VAL A 258 -15.79 9.50 4.37
C VAL A 258 -16.98 9.17 3.47
N ARG A 259 -18.15 9.71 3.76
CA ARG A 259 -19.32 9.71 2.84
C ARG A 259 -19.11 10.68 1.68
N PHE A 260 -17.86 10.91 1.29
CA PHE A 260 -17.50 11.91 0.32
C PHE A 260 -17.68 11.31 -1.09
N ASP A 261 -18.81 11.58 -1.68
CA ASP A 261 -18.99 11.41 -3.12
C ASP A 261 -18.33 12.63 -3.79
N LEU A 262 -17.03 12.53 -4.09
CA LEU A 262 -16.23 13.58 -4.73
C LEU A 262 -16.94 14.08 -6.00
N THR A 263 -17.61 13.18 -6.69
CA THR A 263 -18.34 13.49 -7.93
C THR A 263 -19.58 14.34 -7.65
N LYS A 264 -20.30 14.09 -6.54
CA LYS A 264 -21.46 14.92 -6.14
C LYS A 264 -21.03 16.26 -5.59
N ALA A 265 -19.90 16.29 -4.83
CA ALA A 265 -19.38 17.55 -4.28
C ALA A 265 -18.87 18.48 -5.39
N LEU A 266 -18.11 17.94 -6.38
CA LEU A 266 -17.66 18.70 -7.53
C LEU A 266 -18.85 19.16 -8.39
N TYR A 267 -19.80 18.27 -8.67
CA TYR A 267 -21.00 18.60 -9.44
C TYR A 267 -21.84 19.67 -8.72
N LYS A 268 -22.09 19.52 -7.43
CA LYS A 268 -22.80 20.52 -6.61
C LYS A 268 -22.09 21.85 -6.63
N LYS A 269 -20.76 21.90 -6.35
CA LYS A 269 -19.98 23.14 -6.35
C LYS A 269 -19.98 23.84 -7.70
N THR A 270 -19.94 23.07 -8.81
CA THR A 270 -20.01 23.60 -10.17
C THR A 270 -21.40 24.14 -10.47
N CYS A 271 -22.45 23.44 -10.06
CA CYS A 271 -23.84 23.92 -10.20
C CYS A 271 -24.09 25.17 -9.36
N ASP A 272 -23.67 25.18 -8.09
CA ASP A 272 -23.86 26.31 -7.18
C ASP A 272 -23.13 27.57 -7.68
N ALA A 273 -21.89 27.43 -8.20
CA ALA A 273 -21.15 28.52 -8.84
C ALA A 273 -21.82 29.04 -10.11
N LEU A 274 -22.44 28.14 -10.87
CA LEU A 274 -23.14 28.46 -12.10
C LEU A 274 -24.46 29.22 -11.83
N TYR A 275 -25.23 28.76 -10.83
CA TYR A 275 -26.48 29.44 -10.42
C TYR A 275 -26.21 30.81 -9.82
N ALA A 276 -25.14 30.98 -9.01
CA ALA A 276 -24.74 32.26 -8.47
C ALA A 276 -24.41 33.30 -9.55
N ASN A 277 -23.79 32.88 -10.67
CA ASN A 277 -23.49 33.75 -11.79
C ASN A 277 -24.71 34.08 -12.67
N VAL A 278 -25.69 33.15 -12.78
CA VAL A 278 -26.92 33.35 -13.55
C VAL A 278 -27.88 34.31 -12.87
N GLU A 279 -27.92 34.36 -11.53
CA GLU A 279 -28.72 35.35 -10.79
C GLU A 279 -28.18 36.78 -10.89
N ALA A 280 -26.87 36.94 -11.08
CA ALA A 280 -26.23 38.26 -11.11
C ALA A 280 -26.39 39.03 -12.46
N GLU A 281 -26.71 38.34 -13.56
CA GLU A 281 -26.79 38.94 -14.91
C GLU A 281 -28.15 38.68 -15.60
N LYS A 282 -29.20 39.39 -15.15
CA LYS A 282 -30.50 39.38 -15.83
C LYS A 282 -30.44 40.27 -17.09
N LYS A 283 -30.52 39.67 -18.28
CA LYS A 283 -31.28 40.11 -19.47
C LYS A 283 -30.61 40.20 -20.84
N SER A 284 -29.29 40.19 -21.00
CA SER A 284 -28.73 40.39 -22.36
C SER A 284 -27.85 39.25 -22.93
N LEU A 285 -27.62 38.22 -22.17
CA LEU A 285 -26.69 37.11 -22.51
C LEU A 285 -27.38 35.72 -22.62
N ARG A 286 -28.70 35.71 -22.87
CA ARG A 286 -29.51 34.49 -22.76
C ARG A 286 -29.11 33.35 -23.70
N ASP A 287 -28.67 33.64 -24.90
CA ASP A 287 -28.36 32.60 -25.89
C ASP A 287 -26.87 32.15 -25.78
N PHE A 288 -25.94 33.07 -25.53
CA PHE A 288 -24.54 32.75 -25.29
C PHE A 288 -24.35 31.99 -23.97
N SER A 289 -25.14 32.32 -22.94
CA SER A 289 -25.10 31.65 -21.64
C SER A 289 -25.60 30.21 -21.69
N ILE A 290 -26.57 29.87 -22.54
CA ILE A 290 -27.11 28.49 -22.68
C ILE A 290 -26.08 27.56 -23.30
N ASP A 291 -25.34 27.97 -24.30
CA ASP A 291 -24.32 27.13 -24.93
C ASP A 291 -23.04 27.01 -24.09
N ALA A 292 -22.64 28.08 -23.40
CA ALA A 292 -21.61 28.02 -22.38
C ALA A 292 -22.01 27.10 -21.19
N LEU A 293 -23.28 27.15 -20.78
CA LEU A 293 -23.85 26.27 -19.77
C LEU A 293 -23.84 24.81 -20.20
N LYS A 294 -24.23 24.51 -21.42
CA LYS A 294 -24.19 23.16 -22.00
C LYS A 294 -22.75 22.65 -22.11
N PHE A 295 -21.79 23.50 -22.48
CA PHE A 295 -20.36 23.19 -22.54
C PHE A 295 -19.80 22.90 -21.15
N MET A 296 -20.08 23.74 -20.14
CA MET A 296 -19.64 23.54 -18.77
C MET A 296 -20.27 22.31 -18.11
N LEU A 297 -21.55 22.04 -18.37
CA LEU A 297 -22.21 20.81 -17.92
C LEU A 297 -21.64 19.57 -18.62
N GLY A 298 -21.26 19.68 -19.88
CA GLY A 298 -20.55 18.66 -20.64
C GLY A 298 -19.15 18.41 -20.04
N ALA A 299 -18.39 19.46 -19.80
CA ALA A 299 -17.08 19.40 -19.15
C ALA A 299 -17.17 18.81 -17.73
N GLY A 300 -18.19 19.20 -16.94
CA GLY A 300 -18.45 18.64 -15.62
C GLY A 300 -18.78 17.15 -15.66
N LYS A 301 -19.49 16.67 -16.66
CA LYS A 301 -19.75 15.24 -16.87
C LYS A 301 -18.47 14.47 -17.23
N VAL A 302 -17.62 15.04 -18.09
CA VAL A 302 -16.34 14.44 -18.49
C VAL A 302 -15.39 14.37 -17.29
N THR A 303 -15.22 15.45 -16.53
CA THR A 303 -14.37 15.46 -15.33
C THR A 303 -14.86 14.46 -14.28
N THR A 304 -16.17 14.34 -14.12
CA THR A 304 -16.80 13.36 -13.22
C THR A 304 -16.56 11.93 -13.69
N ALA A 305 -16.64 11.66 -15.00
CA ALA A 305 -16.37 10.35 -15.56
C ALA A 305 -14.89 9.96 -15.39
N ILE A 306 -13.97 10.90 -15.62
CA ILE A 306 -12.52 10.71 -15.41
C ILE A 306 -12.24 10.44 -13.93
N ALA A 307 -12.79 11.24 -13.01
CA ALA A 307 -12.59 11.04 -11.58
C ALA A 307 -13.07 9.66 -11.11
N LYS A 308 -14.23 9.19 -11.59
CA LYS A 308 -14.75 7.84 -11.32
C LYS A 308 -13.87 6.73 -11.92
N ALA A 309 -13.32 6.96 -13.11
CA ALA A 309 -12.42 6.00 -13.74
C ALA A 309 -11.12 5.87 -12.96
N ILE A 310 -10.53 6.99 -12.50
CA ILE A 310 -9.35 7.02 -11.66
C ILE A 310 -9.62 6.33 -10.31
N GLU A 311 -10.72 6.69 -9.63
CA GLU A 311 -11.13 6.05 -8.38
C GLU A 311 -11.27 4.53 -8.54
N LYS A 312 -11.94 4.08 -9.60
CA LYS A 312 -12.11 2.66 -9.89
C LYS A 312 -10.79 1.96 -10.16
N ALA A 313 -9.88 2.60 -10.90
CA ALA A 313 -8.54 2.07 -11.18
C ALA A 313 -7.71 1.98 -9.89
N VAL A 314 -7.65 3.03 -9.09
CA VAL A 314 -6.92 3.05 -7.82
C VAL A 314 -7.47 1.99 -6.86
N CYS A 315 -8.79 1.91 -6.69
CA CYS A 315 -9.42 0.88 -5.87
C CYS A 315 -9.18 -0.54 -6.40
N PHE A 316 -8.98 -0.73 -7.71
CA PHE A 316 -8.60 -2.03 -8.26
C PHE A 316 -7.23 -2.47 -7.74
N PHE A 317 -6.22 -1.61 -7.77
CA PHE A 317 -4.90 -1.89 -7.19
C PHE A 317 -5.00 -2.18 -5.68
N GLY A 318 -5.79 -1.42 -4.94
CA GLY A 318 -6.01 -1.66 -3.52
C GLY A 318 -6.67 -3.01 -3.20
N LYS A 319 -7.62 -3.45 -4.03
CA LYS A 319 -8.30 -4.75 -3.88
C LYS A 319 -7.39 -5.93 -4.17
N HIS A 320 -6.46 -5.76 -5.08
CA HIS A 320 -5.52 -6.80 -5.53
C HIS A 320 -4.08 -6.57 -5.03
N ALA A 321 -3.92 -5.78 -3.96
CA ALA A 321 -2.63 -5.30 -3.48
C ALA A 321 -1.59 -6.41 -3.29
N LEU A 322 -1.97 -7.59 -2.77
CA LEU A 322 -1.04 -8.70 -2.57
C LEU A 322 -0.49 -9.25 -3.90
N ILE A 323 -1.37 -9.48 -4.87
CA ILE A 323 -0.95 -10.00 -6.18
C ILE A 323 -0.07 -8.99 -6.90
N VAL A 324 -0.47 -7.72 -6.87
CA VAL A 324 0.29 -6.63 -7.46
C VAL A 324 1.66 -6.49 -6.77
N TYR A 325 1.69 -6.57 -5.43
CA TYR A 325 2.93 -6.51 -4.66
C TYR A 325 3.92 -7.62 -5.05
N VAL A 326 3.47 -8.85 -5.16
CA VAL A 326 4.33 -9.99 -5.52
C VAL A 326 4.81 -9.91 -6.98
N ALA A 327 3.93 -9.45 -7.87
CA ALA A 327 4.19 -9.49 -9.30
C ALA A 327 4.97 -8.27 -9.84
N HIS A 328 4.86 -7.08 -9.22
CA HIS A 328 5.30 -5.84 -9.86
C HIS A 328 6.81 -5.77 -10.12
N VAL A 329 7.66 -6.20 -9.19
CA VAL A 329 9.12 -6.15 -9.38
C VAL A 329 9.54 -7.06 -10.53
N VAL A 330 9.00 -8.29 -10.55
CA VAL A 330 9.30 -9.28 -11.61
C VAL A 330 8.80 -8.78 -12.96
N MET A 331 7.58 -8.23 -13.01
CA MET A 331 7.01 -7.67 -14.24
C MET A 331 7.79 -6.46 -14.74
N LEU A 332 8.15 -5.53 -13.85
CA LEU A 332 8.95 -4.35 -14.21
C LEU A 332 10.33 -4.78 -14.75
N ALA A 333 11.02 -5.68 -14.03
CA ALA A 333 12.32 -6.19 -14.48
C ALA A 333 12.22 -6.90 -15.84
N ALA A 334 11.20 -7.72 -16.06
CA ALA A 334 10.98 -8.40 -17.33
C ALA A 334 10.70 -7.41 -18.47
N ILE A 335 9.85 -6.41 -18.26
CA ILE A 335 9.55 -5.38 -19.26
C ILE A 335 10.80 -4.57 -19.60
N LEU A 336 11.57 -4.14 -18.60
CA LEU A 336 12.78 -3.34 -18.82
C LEU A 336 13.87 -4.18 -19.50
N SER A 337 14.00 -5.47 -19.16
CA SER A 337 14.91 -6.39 -19.85
C SER A 337 14.51 -6.60 -21.31
N LEU A 338 13.22 -6.71 -21.59
CA LEU A 338 12.71 -6.82 -22.96
C LEU A 338 13.01 -5.55 -23.77
N ILE A 339 12.79 -4.37 -23.18
CA ILE A 339 13.14 -3.10 -23.77
C ILE A 339 14.64 -3.02 -24.05
N SER A 340 15.48 -3.43 -23.09
CA SER A 340 16.94 -3.52 -23.29
C SER A 340 17.30 -4.39 -24.48
N GLY A 341 16.71 -5.59 -24.59
CA GLY A 341 17.00 -6.51 -25.67
C GLY A 341 16.51 -6.07 -27.06
N LEU A 342 15.42 -5.28 -27.10
CA LEU A 342 14.82 -4.85 -28.36
C LEU A 342 15.44 -3.53 -28.90
N PHE A 343 15.83 -2.61 -28.00
CA PHE A 343 16.21 -1.26 -28.39
C PHE A 343 17.67 -0.90 -28.10
N ILE A 344 18.34 -1.68 -27.26
CA ILE A 344 19.71 -1.41 -26.83
C ILE A 344 20.59 -2.57 -27.32
N THR A 345 21.13 -2.43 -28.54
CA THR A 345 22.11 -3.38 -29.05
C THR A 345 23.45 -3.23 -28.32
N PRO A 346 24.11 -4.34 -27.94
CA PRO A 346 25.36 -4.33 -27.17
C PRO A 346 26.55 -3.62 -27.84
N GLY A 347 26.40 -3.12 -29.06
CA GLY A 347 27.46 -2.48 -29.82
C GLY A 347 27.51 -0.95 -29.78
N ASN A 348 26.53 -0.27 -29.18
CA ASN A 348 26.50 1.19 -29.12
C ASN A 348 27.10 1.78 -27.83
N PHE A 349 27.63 0.96 -26.95
CA PHE A 349 28.38 1.41 -25.79
C PHE A 349 29.85 1.53 -26.20
N GLY A 350 30.25 2.73 -26.64
CA GLY A 350 31.67 3.05 -26.79
C GLY A 350 32.38 2.86 -25.44
N PHE A 351 33.20 1.84 -25.34
CA PHE A 351 34.20 1.66 -24.30
C PHE A 351 35.30 2.70 -24.44
#